data_17f58b6f12d2778fb697488db032d61e
#
_entry.id   17f58b6f12d2778fb697488db032d61e
#
_cell.length_a   1.000
_cell.length_b   1.000
_cell.length_c   1.000
_cell.angle_alpha   90.00
_cell.angle_beta   90.00
_cell.angle_gamma   90.00
#
_symmetry.space_group_name_H-M   'P 1'
#
loop_
_entity.id
_entity.type
_entity.pdbx_description
1 polymer ?
#
loop_
_entity_poly.entity_id
_entity_poly.type
_entity_poly.pdbx_seq_one_letter_code
_entity_poly.pdbx_strand_id
1 'polypeptide(L)'
;MSQALARTARIPRLSRFGWLMALYAENHARLSRLFAPEHLQVGSYLSRVGDGLDLRLDVIETHRYTVELRLTYDLCDPLTGEPDPSAFVRLYRDAHQAEATHCYVGRRWQDVIGLYPPPAEVISHRMRMNTFLGKWLEYLAEQGHGVATLHPAGRVRDVA
;
A
#
# COMPACT_ATOMS: atom_id res chain seq x y z
N MET A 1 -52.02 16.35 18.16
CA MET A 1 -51.00 15.31 18.39
C MET A 1 -50.03 15.32 17.25
N SER A 2 -48.85 15.93 17.42
CA SER A 2 -47.82 15.89 16.44
C SER A 2 -47.05 14.58 16.59
N GLN A 3 -47.26 13.66 15.68
CA GLN A 3 -46.32 12.54 15.52
C GLN A 3 -45.04 13.11 14.97
N ALA A 4 -44.00 13.23 15.80
CA ALA A 4 -42.66 13.44 15.34
C ALA A 4 -42.27 12.20 14.54
N LEU A 5 -42.36 12.31 13.22
CA LEU A 5 -41.73 11.35 12.32
C LEU A 5 -40.25 11.44 12.59
N ALA A 6 -39.73 10.47 13.36
CA ALA A 6 -38.29 10.25 13.45
C ALA A 6 -37.79 10.04 12.02
N ARG A 7 -37.22 11.08 11.42
CA ARG A 7 -36.42 10.94 10.23
C ARG A 7 -35.21 10.05 10.63
N THR A 8 -35.36 8.77 10.40
CA THR A 8 -34.20 7.89 10.36
C THR A 8 -33.23 8.47 9.33
N ALA A 9 -32.21 9.14 9.82
CA ALA A 9 -31.14 9.63 8.98
C ALA A 9 -30.62 8.40 8.22
N ARG A 10 -30.94 8.29 6.95
CA ARG A 10 -30.34 7.27 6.07
C ARG A 10 -28.86 7.58 6.05
N ILE A 11 -28.05 6.70 6.64
CA ILE A 11 -26.61 6.74 6.48
C ILE A 11 -26.35 6.64 4.98
N PRO A 12 -25.72 7.65 4.36
CA PRO A 12 -25.45 7.61 2.94
C PRO A 12 -24.63 6.37 2.62
N ARG A 13 -25.12 5.52 1.73
CA ARG A 13 -24.33 4.41 1.22
C ARG A 13 -23.24 4.98 0.31
N LEU A 14 -21.98 4.75 0.66
CA LEU A 14 -20.87 5.08 -0.22
C LEU A 14 -20.99 4.27 -1.51
N SER A 15 -20.78 4.93 -2.66
CA SER A 15 -20.58 4.23 -3.92
C SER A 15 -19.29 3.41 -3.86
N ARG A 16 -19.09 2.48 -4.80
CA ARG A 16 -17.83 1.74 -4.92
C ARG A 16 -16.62 2.67 -5.02
N PHE A 17 -16.75 3.74 -5.78
CA PHE A 17 -15.71 4.77 -5.87
C PHE A 17 -15.47 5.47 -4.54
N GLY A 18 -16.52 5.80 -3.79
CA GLY A 18 -16.40 6.38 -2.46
C GLY A 18 -15.69 5.45 -1.47
N TRP A 19 -15.98 4.16 -1.52
CA TRP A 19 -15.27 3.15 -0.75
C TRP A 19 -13.78 3.08 -1.11
N LEU A 20 -13.45 3.14 -2.39
CA LEU A 20 -12.07 3.14 -2.86
C LEU A 20 -11.32 4.38 -2.37
N MET A 21 -11.93 5.55 -2.43
CA MET A 21 -11.34 6.80 -1.91
C MET A 21 -11.12 6.74 -0.40
N ALA A 22 -12.07 6.20 0.36
CA ALA A 22 -11.93 5.98 1.79
C ALA A 22 -10.78 5.01 2.11
N LEU A 23 -10.63 3.96 1.31
CA LEU A 23 -9.54 2.99 1.45
C LEU A 23 -8.17 3.62 1.19
N TYR A 24 -8.06 4.49 0.19
CA TYR A 24 -6.84 5.24 -0.09
C TYR A 24 -6.45 6.16 1.06
N ALA A 25 -7.42 6.85 1.67
CA ALA A 25 -7.18 7.69 2.84
C ALA A 25 -6.74 6.87 4.05
N GLU A 26 -7.35 5.73 4.27
CA GLU A 26 -7.01 4.82 5.36
C GLU A 26 -5.62 4.22 5.19
N ASN A 27 -5.27 3.79 3.98
CA ASN A 27 -3.94 3.29 3.68
C ASN A 27 -2.85 4.36 3.82
N HIS A 28 -3.15 5.60 3.46
CA HIS A 28 -2.26 6.73 3.74
C HIS A 28 -2.00 6.87 5.24
N ALA A 29 -3.06 6.88 6.06
CA ALA A 29 -2.92 6.99 7.50
C ALA A 29 -2.12 5.83 8.11
N ARG A 30 -2.35 4.61 7.65
CA ARG A 30 -1.60 3.42 8.09
C ARG A 30 -0.12 3.51 7.72
N LEU A 31 0.17 3.85 6.47
CA LEU A 31 1.54 3.94 5.95
C LEU A 31 2.32 5.07 6.62
N SER A 32 1.69 6.22 6.82
CA SER A 32 2.31 7.36 7.49
C SER A 32 2.64 7.07 8.96
N ARG A 33 1.74 6.40 9.67
CA ARG A 33 2.00 5.97 11.05
C ARG A 33 3.08 4.90 11.15
N LEU A 34 3.13 4.01 10.15
CA LEU A 34 4.06 2.88 10.15
C LEU A 34 5.50 3.33 9.86
N PHE A 35 5.70 4.08 8.80
CA PHE A 35 7.03 4.42 8.30
C PHE A 35 7.25 5.90 7.99
N ALA A 36 6.23 6.72 7.99
CA ALA A 36 6.30 8.14 7.62
C ALA A 36 7.11 8.39 6.33
N PRO A 37 6.76 7.73 5.20
CA PRO A 37 7.59 7.75 4.00
C PRO A 37 7.70 9.13 3.35
N GLU A 38 6.83 10.06 3.68
CA GLU A 38 6.89 11.44 3.21
C GLU A 38 8.15 12.17 3.68
N HIS A 39 8.77 11.70 4.75
CA HIS A 39 9.96 12.28 5.35
C HIS A 39 11.25 11.53 4.99
N LEU A 40 11.14 10.47 4.21
CA LEU A 40 12.28 9.68 3.76
C LEU A 40 12.86 10.23 2.46
N GLN A 41 14.15 10.12 2.32
CA GLN A 41 14.84 10.40 1.07
C GLN A 41 14.74 9.20 0.11
N VAL A 42 14.91 9.44 -1.17
CA VAL A 42 15.02 8.38 -2.18
C VAL A 42 16.14 7.42 -1.79
N GLY A 43 15.81 6.14 -1.76
CA GLY A 43 16.73 5.08 -1.36
C GLY A 43 16.01 3.85 -0.84
N SER A 44 16.77 2.88 -0.40
CA SER A 44 16.28 1.63 0.15
C SER A 44 16.43 1.59 1.66
N TYR A 45 15.42 1.05 2.32
CA TYR A 45 15.34 0.91 3.78
C TYR A 45 14.96 -0.52 4.13
N LEU A 46 15.48 -1.01 5.25
CA LEU A 46 15.14 -2.31 5.80
C LEU A 46 14.54 -2.15 7.19
N SER A 47 13.50 -2.92 7.46
CA SER A 47 12.90 -3.05 8.78
C SER A 47 12.99 -4.50 9.23
N ARG A 48 13.64 -4.72 10.36
CA ARG A 48 13.87 -6.05 10.96
C ARG A 48 13.18 -6.15 12.29
N VAL A 49 12.42 -7.22 12.49
CA VAL A 49 11.72 -7.52 13.75
C VAL A 49 11.91 -8.98 14.09
N GLY A 50 12.64 -9.25 15.18
CA GLY A 50 12.81 -10.58 15.74
C GLY A 50 13.11 -11.67 14.72
N ASP A 51 12.36 -12.76 14.79
CA ASP A 51 12.46 -13.92 13.90
C ASP A 51 11.56 -13.80 12.65
N GLY A 52 10.90 -12.65 12.46
CA GLY A 52 10.03 -12.38 11.31
C GLY A 52 10.81 -12.11 10.03
N LEU A 53 10.07 -12.01 8.94
CA LEU A 53 10.63 -11.64 7.65
C LEU A 53 11.07 -10.18 7.65
N ASP A 54 12.23 -9.92 7.10
CA ASP A 54 12.72 -8.57 6.88
C ASP A 54 11.87 -7.88 5.81
N LEU A 55 11.41 -6.67 6.13
CA LEU A 55 10.67 -5.83 5.19
C LEU A 55 11.62 -4.84 4.53
N ARG A 56 11.48 -4.71 3.22
CA ARG A 56 12.19 -3.70 2.44
C ARG A 56 11.21 -2.64 1.95
N LEU A 57 11.57 -1.39 2.21
CA LEU A 57 10.89 -0.20 1.71
C LEU A 57 11.84 0.54 0.78
N ASP A 58 11.49 0.62 -0.49
CA ASP A 58 12.21 1.44 -1.45
C ASP A 58 11.42 2.72 -1.71
N VAL A 59 12.02 3.88 -1.46
CA VAL A 59 11.53 5.16 -1.94
C VAL A 59 12.14 5.40 -3.30
N ILE A 60 11.33 5.22 -4.35
CA ILE A 60 11.79 5.20 -5.75
C ILE A 60 11.95 6.61 -6.28
N GLU A 61 10.92 7.43 -6.10
CA GLU A 61 10.87 8.83 -6.53
C GLU A 61 10.14 9.68 -5.51
N THR A 62 10.59 10.91 -5.38
CA THR A 62 9.93 11.91 -4.54
C THR A 62 9.71 13.16 -5.36
N HIS A 63 8.47 13.59 -5.45
CA HIS A 63 8.04 14.82 -6.09
C HIS A 63 7.33 15.73 -5.08
N ARG A 64 7.02 16.94 -5.49
CA ARG A 64 6.37 17.94 -4.61
C ARG A 64 5.09 17.40 -3.96
N TYR A 65 4.27 16.66 -4.71
CA TYR A 65 2.97 16.18 -4.27
C TYR A 65 2.85 14.66 -4.17
N THR A 66 3.81 13.92 -4.69
CA THR A 66 3.76 12.47 -4.77
C THR A 66 5.05 11.81 -4.32
N VAL A 67 4.92 10.62 -3.74
CA VAL A 67 6.03 9.73 -3.41
C VAL A 67 5.73 8.36 -4.00
N GLU A 68 6.64 7.83 -4.80
CA GLU A 68 6.56 6.47 -5.32
C GLU A 68 7.35 5.54 -4.42
N LEU A 69 6.68 4.49 -3.95
CA LEU A 69 7.22 3.52 -2.99
C LEU A 69 7.10 2.10 -3.53
N ARG A 70 7.96 1.24 -3.03
CA ARG A 70 7.81 -0.20 -3.15
C ARG A 70 7.98 -0.84 -1.78
N LEU A 71 7.01 -1.65 -1.39
CA LEU A 71 7.07 -2.53 -0.22
C LEU A 71 7.27 -3.96 -0.68
N THR A 72 8.21 -4.67 -0.10
CA THR A 72 8.44 -6.08 -0.37
C THR A 72 9.10 -6.73 0.85
N TYR A 73 8.93 -8.04 0.99
CA TYR A 73 9.79 -8.79 1.89
C TYR A 73 11.16 -8.99 1.25
N ASP A 74 12.19 -9.11 2.07
CA ASP A 74 13.55 -9.41 1.62
C ASP A 74 13.69 -10.92 1.32
N LEU A 75 12.75 -11.41 0.52
CA LEU A 75 12.68 -12.78 0.01
C LEU A 75 12.52 -12.73 -1.50
N CYS A 76 13.24 -13.59 -2.18
CA CYS A 76 13.08 -13.77 -3.62
C CYS A 76 12.25 -15.01 -3.93
N ASP A 77 11.34 -14.88 -4.88
CA ASP A 77 10.62 -16.03 -5.43
C ASP A 77 11.64 -16.97 -6.10
N PRO A 78 11.72 -18.25 -5.69
CA PRO A 78 12.70 -19.19 -6.25
C PRO A 78 12.47 -19.48 -7.74
N LEU A 79 11.28 -19.22 -8.28
CA LEU A 79 10.96 -19.44 -9.68
C LEU A 79 11.32 -18.25 -10.58
N THR A 80 11.13 -17.03 -10.10
CA THR A 80 11.33 -15.81 -10.88
C THR A 80 12.57 -15.03 -10.47
N GLY A 81 13.13 -15.29 -9.28
CA GLY A 81 14.22 -14.52 -8.70
C GLY A 81 13.84 -13.12 -8.25
N GLU A 82 12.56 -12.74 -8.37
CA GLU A 82 12.05 -11.44 -7.97
C GLU A 82 11.54 -11.43 -6.52
N PRO A 83 11.60 -10.27 -5.82
CA PRO A 83 11.03 -10.15 -4.48
C PRO A 83 9.51 -10.38 -4.49
N ASP A 84 9.00 -11.19 -3.57
CA ASP A 84 7.58 -11.52 -3.46
C ASP A 84 7.15 -11.64 -1.98
N PRO A 85 5.99 -11.12 -1.55
CA PRO A 85 5.10 -10.23 -2.28
C PRO A 85 5.69 -8.83 -2.49
N SER A 86 5.17 -8.12 -3.47
CA SER A 86 5.63 -6.79 -3.83
C SER A 86 4.44 -5.86 -4.07
N ALA A 87 4.46 -4.70 -3.44
CA ALA A 87 3.46 -3.66 -3.63
C ALA A 87 4.13 -2.37 -4.05
N PHE A 88 3.73 -1.85 -5.21
CA PHE A 88 4.06 -0.48 -5.61
C PHE A 88 2.96 0.44 -5.16
N VAL A 89 3.32 1.50 -4.45
CA VAL A 89 2.38 2.44 -3.83
C VAL A 89 2.73 3.85 -4.27
N ARG A 90 1.71 4.59 -4.68
CA ARG A 90 1.80 6.03 -4.89
C ARG A 90 1.12 6.74 -3.74
N LEU A 91 1.87 7.58 -3.05
CA LEU A 91 1.39 8.40 -1.97
C LEU A 91 1.21 9.84 -2.46
N TYR A 92 0.03 10.40 -2.22
CA TYR A 92 -0.32 11.78 -2.53
C TYR A 92 -0.25 12.61 -1.25
N ARG A 93 0.71 13.54 -1.19
CA ARG A 93 1.01 14.32 0.02
C ARG A 93 -0.12 15.26 0.40
N ASP A 94 -0.64 16.00 -0.56
CA ASP A 94 -1.68 17.00 -0.38
C ASP A 94 -3.08 16.41 -0.19
N ALA A 95 -3.38 15.33 -0.90
CA ALA A 95 -4.65 14.63 -0.81
C ALA A 95 -4.75 13.67 0.39
N HIS A 96 -3.64 13.36 1.05
CA HIS A 96 -3.55 12.37 2.12
C HIS A 96 -4.14 11.02 1.70
N GLN A 97 -3.70 10.54 0.54
CA GLN A 97 -4.12 9.27 -0.05
C GLN A 97 -2.90 8.43 -0.42
N ALA A 98 -3.03 7.13 -0.30
CA ALA A 98 -2.06 6.16 -0.78
C ALA A 98 -2.78 5.06 -1.55
N GLU A 99 -2.37 4.84 -2.79
CA GLU A 99 -2.92 3.79 -3.64
C GLU A 99 -1.86 2.76 -4.02
N ALA A 100 -2.21 1.50 -3.89
CA ALA A 100 -1.44 0.44 -4.51
C ALA A 100 -1.69 0.50 -6.02
N THR A 101 -0.66 0.77 -6.80
CA THR A 101 -0.72 0.77 -8.26
C THR A 101 -0.50 -0.63 -8.81
N HIS A 102 0.36 -1.41 -8.14
CA HIS A 102 0.59 -2.82 -8.41
C HIS A 102 0.78 -3.54 -7.07
N CYS A 103 0.04 -4.60 -6.85
CA CYS A 103 0.14 -5.39 -5.63
C CYS A 103 -0.24 -6.83 -5.95
N TYR A 104 0.76 -7.65 -6.27
CA TYR A 104 0.55 -9.03 -6.68
C TYR A 104 1.47 -9.99 -5.94
N VAL A 105 0.93 -11.12 -5.65
CA VAL A 105 1.67 -12.29 -5.20
C VAL A 105 1.78 -13.23 -6.40
N GLY A 106 2.95 -13.30 -7.01
CA GLY A 106 3.29 -14.27 -8.05
C GLY A 106 2.67 -14.08 -9.44
N ARG A 107 1.91 -13.00 -9.71
CA ARG A 107 1.28 -12.76 -11.03
C ARG A 107 1.36 -11.30 -11.44
N ARG A 108 1.50 -11.06 -12.75
CA ARG A 108 1.38 -9.72 -13.32
C ARG A 108 -0.10 -9.31 -13.40
N TRP A 109 -0.38 -8.02 -13.22
CA TRP A 109 -1.75 -7.52 -13.25
C TRP A 109 -2.45 -7.73 -14.60
N GLN A 110 -1.69 -7.67 -15.71
CA GLN A 110 -2.20 -7.96 -17.06
C GLN A 110 -2.71 -9.41 -17.18
N ASP A 111 -2.07 -10.33 -16.47
CA ASP A 111 -2.46 -11.74 -16.46
C ASP A 111 -3.72 -11.97 -15.63
N VAL A 112 -4.03 -11.03 -14.72
CA VAL A 112 -5.19 -11.12 -13.83
C VAL A 112 -6.45 -10.53 -14.44
N ILE A 113 -6.36 -9.35 -15.09
CA ILE A 113 -7.52 -8.60 -15.57
C ILE A 113 -7.56 -8.43 -17.09
N GLY A 114 -6.53 -8.86 -17.80
CA GLY A 114 -6.43 -8.71 -19.25
C GLY A 114 -6.01 -7.30 -19.70
N LEU A 115 -5.94 -7.10 -21.04
CA LEU A 115 -5.44 -5.86 -21.64
C LEU A 115 -6.48 -4.73 -21.68
N TYR A 116 -7.76 -5.06 -21.78
CA TYR A 116 -8.87 -4.10 -21.91
C TYR A 116 -10.02 -4.47 -20.97
N PRO A 117 -9.83 -4.37 -19.64
CA PRO A 117 -10.88 -4.76 -18.71
C PRO A 117 -12.02 -3.74 -18.70
N PRO A 118 -13.27 -4.16 -18.47
CA PRO A 118 -14.37 -3.25 -18.21
C PRO A 118 -14.12 -2.35 -16.99
N PRO A 119 -14.65 -1.10 -16.95
CA PRO A 119 -14.44 -0.21 -15.80
C PRO A 119 -14.82 -0.80 -14.45
N ALA A 120 -15.89 -1.58 -14.38
CA ALA A 120 -16.30 -2.25 -13.14
C ALA A 120 -15.27 -3.27 -12.63
N GLU A 121 -14.59 -3.99 -13.53
CA GLU A 121 -13.51 -4.92 -13.17
C GLU A 121 -12.25 -4.18 -12.71
N VAL A 122 -11.93 -3.04 -13.32
CA VAL A 122 -10.82 -2.18 -12.89
C VAL A 122 -11.03 -1.70 -11.47
N ILE A 123 -12.22 -1.19 -11.14
CA ILE A 123 -12.55 -0.74 -9.78
C ILE A 123 -12.47 -1.90 -8.79
N SER A 124 -13.05 -3.03 -9.11
CA SER A 124 -13.01 -4.22 -8.26
C SER A 124 -11.59 -4.73 -8.03
N HIS A 125 -10.76 -4.69 -9.06
CA HIS A 125 -9.35 -5.07 -8.97
C HIS A 125 -8.55 -4.10 -8.08
N ARG A 126 -8.75 -2.80 -8.24
CA ARG A 126 -8.13 -1.78 -7.39
C ARG A 126 -8.55 -1.91 -5.93
N MET A 127 -9.82 -2.21 -5.69
CA MET A 127 -10.31 -2.47 -4.33
C MET A 127 -9.64 -3.69 -3.70
N ARG A 128 -9.46 -4.77 -4.44
CA ARG A 128 -8.76 -5.96 -3.94
C ARG A 128 -7.30 -5.66 -3.62
N MET A 129 -6.57 -4.99 -4.51
CA MET A 129 -5.18 -4.62 -4.28
C MET A 129 -5.02 -3.73 -3.04
N ASN A 130 -5.86 -2.73 -2.91
CA ASN A 130 -5.75 -1.76 -1.83
C ASN A 130 -6.27 -2.31 -0.50
N THR A 131 -7.23 -3.22 -0.52
CA THR A 131 -7.63 -3.99 0.65
C THR A 131 -6.50 -4.89 1.13
N PHE A 132 -5.83 -5.56 0.22
CA PHE A 132 -4.66 -6.38 0.53
C PHE A 132 -3.52 -5.52 1.14
N LEU A 133 -3.23 -4.38 0.53
CA LEU A 133 -2.24 -3.44 1.07
C LEU A 133 -2.60 -3.03 2.50
N GLY A 134 -3.85 -2.67 2.75
CA GLY A 134 -4.31 -2.28 4.08
C GLY A 134 -4.12 -3.37 5.13
N LYS A 135 -4.49 -4.59 4.80
CA LYS A 135 -4.28 -5.76 5.67
C LYS A 135 -2.80 -6.06 5.91
N TRP A 136 -2.00 -5.93 4.88
CA TRP A 136 -0.56 -6.13 5.01
C TRP A 136 0.06 -5.07 5.92
N LEU A 137 -0.30 -3.80 5.77
CA LEU A 137 0.18 -2.72 6.65
C LEU A 137 -0.24 -2.94 8.11
N GLU A 138 -1.46 -3.40 8.36
CA GLU A 138 -1.91 -3.79 9.70
C GLU A 138 -1.06 -4.93 10.27
N TYR A 139 -0.84 -5.96 9.48
CA TYR A 139 -0.02 -7.10 9.87
C TYR A 139 1.42 -6.68 10.20
N LEU A 140 2.03 -5.81 9.40
CA LEU A 140 3.37 -5.30 9.66
C LEU A 140 3.44 -4.53 10.99
N ALA A 141 2.43 -3.72 11.27
CA ALA A 141 2.33 -3.01 12.55
C ALA A 141 2.21 -3.96 13.74
N GLU A 142 1.40 -5.02 13.61
CA GLU A 142 1.24 -6.06 14.63
C GLU A 142 2.54 -6.84 14.87
N GLN A 143 3.34 -7.06 13.82
CA GLN A 143 4.64 -7.71 13.91
C GLN A 143 5.71 -6.82 14.57
N GLY A 144 5.45 -5.54 14.78
CA GLY A 144 6.36 -4.60 15.42
C GLY A 144 7.19 -3.76 14.45
N HIS A 145 6.94 -3.84 13.16
CA HIS A 145 7.56 -2.93 12.19
C HIS A 145 7.11 -1.48 12.45
N GLY A 146 8.00 -0.55 12.25
CA GLY A 146 7.70 0.87 12.43
C GLY A 146 8.90 1.76 12.15
N VAL A 147 8.76 3.03 12.43
CA VAL A 147 9.84 4.03 12.25
C VAL A 147 11.09 3.62 13.03
N ALA A 148 10.92 3.08 14.24
CA ALA A 148 12.05 2.68 15.10
C ALA A 148 12.84 1.48 14.55
N THR A 149 12.21 0.65 13.71
CA THR A 149 12.85 -0.55 13.14
C THR A 149 13.35 -0.33 11.71
N LEU A 150 13.04 0.83 11.11
CA LEU A 150 13.39 1.16 9.74
C LEU A 150 14.77 1.83 9.70
N HIS A 151 15.70 1.23 8.98
CA HIS A 151 17.05 1.73 8.81
C HIS A 151 17.44 1.79 7.34
N PRO A 152 18.26 2.77 6.90
CA PRO A 152 18.79 2.77 5.56
C PRO A 152 19.48 1.44 5.26
N ALA A 153 19.09 0.78 4.18
CA ALA A 153 19.82 -0.35 3.67
C ALA A 153 21.17 0.17 3.17
N GLY A 154 22.28 -0.37 3.70
CA GLY A 154 23.60 -0.07 3.16
C GLY A 154 23.55 -0.27 1.64
N ARG A 155 24.28 0.56 0.88
CA ARG A 155 24.37 0.39 -0.57
C ARG A 155 24.63 -1.09 -0.85
N VAL A 156 23.69 -1.72 -1.56
CA VAL A 156 24.01 -2.97 -2.22
C VAL A 156 25.24 -2.64 -3.08
N ARG A 157 26.40 -3.15 -2.69
CA ARG A 157 27.52 -3.15 -3.59
C ARG A 157 27.02 -3.94 -4.79
N ASP A 158 26.86 -3.26 -5.91
CA ASP A 158 26.74 -3.92 -7.19
C ASP A 158 27.95 -4.83 -7.27
N VAL A 159 27.71 -6.11 -7.04
CA VAL A 159 28.67 -7.14 -7.36
C VAL A 159 28.57 -7.23 -8.87
N ALA A 160 29.45 -6.51 -9.51
CA ALA A 160 29.65 -6.65 -10.94
C ALA A 160 30.00 -8.10 -11.31
#